data_37e1288625673ea4ebf46a94a58b0927
#
_entry.id   37e1288625673ea4ebf46a94a58b0927
#
_cell.length_a   1.000
_cell.length_b   1.000
_cell.length_c   1.000
_cell.angle_alpha   90.00
_cell.angle_beta   90.00
_cell.angle_gamma   90.00
#
_symmetry.space_group_name_H-M   'P 1'
#
loop_
_entity.id
_entity.type
_entity.pdbx_description
1 polymer ?
#
loop_
_entity_poly.entity_id
_entity_poly.type
_entity_poly.pdbx_seq_one_letter_code
_entity_poly.pdbx_strand_id
1 'polypeptide(L)'
;MKWVYECFGISKQAFYKRLNTYKTNTMQDKIMIKLVKDYRKKVGQRIGGLKLYSELKSDFKKHNIKIGRDKFYQFLRENKLLVPKLKNYHITTNSNHRFHKYKNLVSGFVPTAPEQLWVTDITYIKTESGHNYLALVTDAYSKKIMGYCLDNHMKAELCIKALNMAVNNRIYGNKDLIHHSDRGFQYCSASYVNFAQNNKMTMSMTEQYDPYENAVAERINGILKYEYGLKKTIKDTKTAQKIVKQAVSIYNNLRPHLSLNMQKPSEVHLNPNIEYKSYKINKKENKNVYIASMKDGKRKVILNHFSNHQKFEKSIRK
;
A
#
# COMPACT_ATOMS: atom_id res chain seq x y z
N MET A 1 -4.93 -34.96 44.25
CA MET A 1 -5.05 -33.57 43.88
C MET A 1 -4.64 -32.57 44.97
N LYS A 2 -4.90 -32.81 46.27
CA LYS A 2 -4.50 -31.92 47.38
C LYS A 2 -2.99 -31.68 47.41
N TRP A 3 -2.20 -32.73 47.28
CA TRP A 3 -0.73 -32.69 47.26
C TRP A 3 -0.16 -31.80 46.10
N VAL A 4 -0.86 -31.66 44.98
CA VAL A 4 -0.41 -30.79 43.85
C VAL A 4 -0.43 -29.32 44.29
N TYR A 5 -1.46 -28.88 45.01
CA TYR A 5 -1.54 -27.51 45.48
C TYR A 5 -0.46 -27.20 46.52
N GLU A 6 -0.20 -28.16 47.39
CA GLU A 6 0.84 -28.08 48.45
C GLU A 6 2.25 -28.00 47.83
N CYS A 7 2.56 -28.86 46.84
CA CYS A 7 3.84 -28.82 46.12
C CYS A 7 4.13 -27.50 45.42
N PHE A 8 3.09 -26.84 44.86
CA PHE A 8 3.26 -25.56 44.16
C PHE A 8 2.99 -24.33 45.05
N GLY A 9 2.74 -24.50 46.35
CA GLY A 9 2.51 -23.42 47.30
C GLY A 9 1.29 -22.55 46.93
N ILE A 10 0.27 -23.13 46.27
CA ILE A 10 -0.92 -22.40 45.80
C ILE A 10 -2.19 -22.97 46.42
N SER A 11 -3.19 -22.10 46.65
CA SER A 11 -4.51 -22.57 47.11
C SER A 11 -5.29 -23.28 46.00
N LYS A 12 -6.19 -24.18 46.36
CA LYS A 12 -7.14 -24.81 45.42
C LYS A 12 -7.87 -23.80 44.57
N GLN A 13 -8.34 -22.72 45.17
CA GLN A 13 -9.03 -21.63 44.46
C GLN A 13 -8.13 -20.95 43.44
N ALA A 14 -6.88 -20.64 43.77
CA ALA A 14 -5.91 -20.04 42.87
C ALA A 14 -5.60 -20.97 41.69
N PHE A 15 -5.48 -22.28 41.92
CA PHE A 15 -5.28 -23.27 40.88
C PHE A 15 -6.45 -23.28 39.86
N TYR A 16 -7.68 -23.42 40.33
CA TYR A 16 -8.85 -23.46 39.46
C TYR A 16 -9.07 -22.12 38.73
N LYS A 17 -8.79 -21.01 39.40
CA LYS A 17 -8.81 -19.69 38.75
C LYS A 17 -7.81 -19.60 37.58
N ARG A 18 -6.56 -20.06 37.81
CA ARG A 18 -5.53 -20.13 36.77
C ARG A 18 -5.92 -21.08 35.64
N LEU A 19 -6.42 -22.27 35.99
CA LEU A 19 -6.89 -23.26 35.01
C LEU A 19 -8.02 -22.73 34.12
N ASN A 20 -9.01 -22.06 34.72
CA ASN A 20 -10.10 -21.45 33.96
C ASN A 20 -9.61 -20.31 33.07
N THR A 21 -8.71 -19.47 33.59
CA THR A 21 -8.07 -18.41 32.79
C THR A 21 -7.28 -19.01 31.62
N TYR A 22 -6.53 -20.08 31.85
CA TYR A 22 -5.79 -20.76 30.78
C TYR A 22 -6.71 -21.34 29.70
N LYS A 23 -7.81 -22.02 30.12
CA LYS A 23 -8.81 -22.55 29.18
C LYS A 23 -9.45 -21.43 28.34
N THR A 24 -9.83 -20.33 28.99
CA THR A 24 -10.44 -19.15 28.32
C THR A 24 -9.46 -18.54 27.35
N ASN A 25 -8.21 -18.31 27.74
CA ASN A 25 -7.16 -17.75 26.87
C ASN A 25 -6.91 -18.66 25.68
N THR A 26 -6.78 -19.97 25.89
CA THR A 26 -6.58 -20.93 24.81
C THR A 26 -7.74 -20.92 23.80
N MET A 27 -8.98 -20.75 24.27
CA MET A 27 -10.16 -20.65 23.42
C MET A 27 -10.17 -19.33 22.64
N GLN A 28 -9.84 -18.21 23.30
CA GLN A 28 -9.71 -16.90 22.65
C GLN A 28 -8.59 -16.91 21.60
N ASP A 29 -7.46 -17.53 21.88
CA ASP A 29 -6.34 -17.67 20.94
C ASP A 29 -6.77 -18.43 19.66
N LYS A 30 -7.50 -19.53 19.80
CA LYS A 30 -8.05 -20.27 18.65
C LYS A 30 -8.97 -19.40 17.79
N ILE A 31 -9.84 -18.60 18.43
CA ILE A 31 -10.74 -17.67 17.73
C ILE A 31 -9.90 -16.61 16.99
N MET A 32 -8.92 -15.99 17.66
CA MET A 32 -8.05 -14.98 17.06
C MET A 32 -7.26 -15.53 15.87
N ILE A 33 -6.70 -16.75 15.97
CA ILE A 33 -6.01 -17.41 14.86
C ILE A 33 -6.94 -17.56 13.66
N LYS A 34 -8.17 -18.03 13.90
CA LYS A 34 -9.17 -18.19 12.84
C LYS A 34 -9.50 -16.85 12.20
N LEU A 35 -9.82 -15.81 12.96
CA LEU A 35 -10.13 -14.48 12.45
C LEU A 35 -8.97 -13.90 11.61
N VAL A 36 -7.74 -14.03 12.07
CA VAL A 36 -6.55 -13.57 11.33
C VAL A 36 -6.39 -14.33 10.01
N LYS A 37 -6.55 -15.67 10.03
CA LYS A 37 -6.45 -16.49 8.81
C LYS A 37 -7.56 -16.19 7.81
N ASP A 38 -8.80 -16.04 8.27
CA ASP A 38 -9.95 -15.75 7.43
C ASP A 38 -9.83 -14.36 6.79
N TYR A 39 -9.43 -13.36 7.57
CA TYR A 39 -9.18 -12.02 7.04
C TYR A 39 -8.05 -12.01 5.99
N ARG A 40 -6.95 -12.71 6.26
CA ARG A 40 -5.85 -12.85 5.30
C ARG A 40 -6.24 -13.59 4.03
N LYS A 41 -7.08 -14.60 4.14
CA LYS A 41 -7.62 -15.31 2.97
C LYS A 41 -8.45 -14.37 2.09
N LYS A 42 -9.22 -13.47 2.71
CA LYS A 42 -10.09 -12.51 2.02
C LYS A 42 -9.31 -11.33 1.40
N VAL A 43 -8.37 -10.75 2.13
CA VAL A 43 -7.75 -9.46 1.76
C VAL A 43 -6.32 -9.60 1.25
N GLY A 44 -5.55 -10.59 1.75
CA GLY A 44 -4.18 -10.83 1.31
C GLY A 44 -3.31 -11.43 2.42
N GLN A 45 -2.50 -12.42 2.07
CA GLN A 45 -1.71 -13.21 3.03
C GLN A 45 -0.66 -12.38 3.79
N ARG A 46 -0.20 -11.28 3.21
CA ARG A 46 0.85 -10.42 3.79
C ARG A 46 0.33 -9.13 4.43
N ILE A 47 -0.94 -9.09 4.79
CA ILE A 47 -1.48 -7.97 5.58
C ILE A 47 -0.79 -7.92 6.95
N GLY A 48 -0.18 -6.77 7.26
CA GLY A 48 0.59 -6.55 8.50
C GLY A 48 -0.27 -6.41 9.75
N GLY A 49 0.35 -6.65 10.91
CA GLY A 49 -0.33 -6.70 12.22
C GLY A 49 -1.15 -5.46 12.57
N LEU A 50 -0.69 -4.26 12.23
CA LEU A 50 -1.42 -3.02 12.53
C LEU A 50 -2.75 -2.93 11.77
N LYS A 51 -2.77 -3.32 10.50
CA LYS A 51 -3.99 -3.37 9.69
C LYS A 51 -4.94 -4.45 10.20
N LEU A 52 -4.41 -5.63 10.51
CA LEU A 52 -5.19 -6.71 11.12
C LEU A 52 -5.85 -6.25 12.43
N TYR A 53 -5.08 -5.60 13.31
CA TYR A 53 -5.60 -5.11 14.58
C TYR A 53 -6.73 -4.08 14.38
N SER A 54 -6.57 -3.16 13.44
CA SER A 54 -7.57 -2.15 13.11
C SER A 54 -8.88 -2.78 12.62
N GLU A 55 -8.77 -3.70 11.67
CA GLU A 55 -9.94 -4.32 11.03
C GLU A 55 -10.66 -5.33 11.92
N LEU A 56 -9.89 -6.14 12.68
CA LEU A 56 -10.47 -7.17 13.54
C LEU A 56 -10.97 -6.66 14.90
N LYS A 57 -10.78 -5.37 15.20
CA LYS A 57 -11.18 -4.78 16.48
C LYS A 57 -12.68 -4.96 16.79
N SER A 58 -13.55 -4.86 15.80
CA SER A 58 -14.98 -5.10 15.92
C SER A 58 -15.29 -6.57 16.22
N ASP A 59 -14.58 -7.50 15.55
CA ASP A 59 -14.79 -8.92 15.74
C ASP A 59 -14.23 -9.38 17.10
N PHE A 60 -13.13 -8.81 17.57
CA PHE A 60 -12.66 -9.05 18.94
C PHE A 60 -13.71 -8.65 19.99
N LYS A 61 -14.39 -7.51 19.80
CA LYS A 61 -15.48 -7.10 20.70
C LYS A 61 -16.65 -8.09 20.68
N LYS A 62 -17.07 -8.57 19.50
CA LYS A 62 -18.16 -9.57 19.36
C LYS A 62 -17.86 -10.87 20.12
N HIS A 63 -16.58 -11.26 20.17
CA HIS A 63 -16.14 -12.47 20.87
C HIS A 63 -15.66 -12.22 22.31
N ASN A 64 -15.93 -11.02 22.87
CA ASN A 64 -15.47 -10.62 24.21
C ASN A 64 -13.96 -10.73 24.43
N ILE A 65 -13.17 -10.57 23.36
CA ILE A 65 -11.70 -10.59 23.41
C ILE A 65 -11.20 -9.18 23.68
N LYS A 66 -10.63 -8.96 24.86
CA LYS A 66 -10.02 -7.69 25.27
C LYS A 66 -8.49 -7.78 25.07
N ILE A 67 -8.01 -7.35 23.92
CA ILE A 67 -6.58 -7.35 23.61
C ILE A 67 -6.12 -5.98 23.13
N GLY A 68 -5.00 -5.50 23.66
CA GLY A 68 -4.33 -4.29 23.19
C GLY A 68 -3.40 -4.58 22.00
N ARG A 69 -2.99 -3.53 21.30
CA ARG A 69 -2.13 -3.63 20.13
C ARG A 69 -0.85 -4.44 20.39
N ASP A 70 -0.15 -4.14 21.46
CA ASP A 70 1.18 -4.74 21.73
C ASP A 70 1.06 -6.22 22.10
N LYS A 71 0.04 -6.58 22.90
CA LYS A 71 -0.30 -7.99 23.19
C LYS A 71 -0.74 -8.73 21.94
N PHE A 72 -1.46 -8.07 21.02
CA PHE A 72 -1.81 -8.68 19.73
C PHE A 72 -0.57 -8.95 18.85
N TYR A 73 0.42 -8.05 18.86
CA TYR A 73 1.69 -8.31 18.16
C TYR A 73 2.48 -9.46 18.80
N GLN A 74 2.47 -9.55 20.13
CA GLN A 74 3.07 -10.68 20.84
C GLN A 74 2.38 -12.00 20.45
N PHE A 75 1.04 -12.02 20.49
CA PHE A 75 0.23 -13.15 20.03
C PHE A 75 0.56 -13.57 18.58
N LEU A 76 0.65 -12.62 17.64
CA LEU A 76 1.04 -12.91 16.26
C LEU A 76 2.45 -13.51 16.15
N ARG A 77 3.38 -13.08 17.00
CA ARG A 77 4.75 -13.61 17.03
C ARG A 77 4.78 -15.04 17.55
N GLU A 78 4.15 -15.30 18.67
CA GLU A 78 4.09 -16.62 19.31
C GLU A 78 3.42 -17.66 18.40
N ASN A 79 2.41 -17.27 17.66
CA ASN A 79 1.70 -18.13 16.70
C ASN A 79 2.32 -18.14 15.29
N LYS A 80 3.52 -17.57 15.10
CA LYS A 80 4.21 -17.49 13.78
C LYS A 80 3.36 -16.82 12.68
N LEU A 81 2.52 -15.88 13.07
CA LEU A 81 1.62 -15.13 12.19
C LEU A 81 2.17 -13.75 11.78
N LEU A 82 3.37 -13.37 12.20
CA LEU A 82 4.01 -12.14 11.71
C LEU A 82 4.43 -12.29 10.24
N VAL A 83 4.25 -11.20 9.50
CA VAL A 83 4.71 -11.13 8.10
C VAL A 83 6.22 -10.91 8.08
N PRO A 84 7.03 -11.79 7.44
CA PRO A 84 8.47 -11.60 7.35
C PRO A 84 8.84 -10.35 6.55
N LYS A 85 9.95 -9.70 6.93
CA LYS A 85 10.51 -8.55 6.19
C LYS A 85 10.92 -8.99 4.79
N LEU A 86 10.73 -8.10 3.81
CA LEU A 86 11.21 -8.30 2.45
C LEU A 86 12.67 -7.88 2.34
N LYS A 87 13.45 -8.61 1.54
CA LYS A 87 14.79 -8.19 1.12
C LYS A 87 14.65 -7.16 0.00
N ASN A 88 15.44 -6.08 0.04
CA ASN A 88 15.43 -5.04 -0.99
C ASN A 88 16.03 -5.56 -2.30
N TYR A 89 15.53 -5.08 -3.45
CA TYR A 89 16.00 -5.42 -4.81
C TYR A 89 16.30 -4.16 -5.63
N HIS A 90 17.08 -4.35 -6.70
CA HIS A 90 17.70 -3.32 -7.53
C HIS A 90 16.75 -2.59 -8.50
N ILE A 91 17.22 -1.42 -8.97
CA ILE A 91 16.58 -0.48 -9.91
C ILE A 91 16.78 -0.98 -11.35
N THR A 92 15.76 -0.85 -12.22
CA THR A 92 15.78 -1.38 -13.59
C THR A 92 15.19 -0.45 -14.65
N THR A 93 15.26 0.89 -14.50
CA THR A 93 14.69 1.80 -15.49
C THR A 93 15.78 2.38 -16.39
N ASN A 94 15.60 2.28 -17.72
CA ASN A 94 16.47 2.92 -18.72
C ASN A 94 15.73 4.13 -19.33
N SER A 95 16.19 5.35 -19.00
CA SER A 95 15.57 6.61 -19.44
C SER A 95 16.41 7.37 -20.51
N ASN A 96 17.37 6.70 -21.15
CA ASN A 96 18.28 7.33 -22.09
C ASN A 96 17.74 7.24 -23.54
N HIS A 97 16.77 8.09 -23.90
CA HIS A 97 16.18 8.17 -25.22
C HIS A 97 15.96 9.63 -25.67
N ARG A 98 15.75 9.85 -26.99
CA ARG A 98 15.66 11.18 -27.65
C ARG A 98 14.25 11.83 -27.64
N PHE A 99 13.24 11.22 -27.02
CA PHE A 99 11.90 11.80 -26.98
C PHE A 99 11.82 13.05 -26.11
N HIS A 100 10.84 13.90 -26.38
CA HIS A 100 10.53 15.08 -25.57
C HIS A 100 10.18 14.68 -24.13
N LYS A 101 10.77 15.40 -23.18
CA LYS A 101 10.60 15.18 -21.74
C LYS A 101 9.87 16.37 -21.14
N TYR A 102 8.78 16.11 -20.46
CA TYR A 102 8.00 17.14 -19.76
C TYR A 102 8.66 17.51 -18.43
N LYS A 103 8.41 18.75 -17.96
CA LYS A 103 8.89 19.23 -16.66
C LYS A 103 8.21 18.49 -15.51
N ASN A 104 8.89 18.41 -14.39
CA ASN A 104 8.31 17.88 -13.16
C ASN A 104 7.39 18.93 -12.52
N LEU A 105 6.07 18.72 -12.62
CA LEU A 105 5.06 19.59 -12.04
C LEU A 105 4.62 19.13 -10.63
N VAL A 106 5.15 18.00 -10.15
CA VAL A 106 4.75 17.43 -8.86
C VAL A 106 5.74 17.69 -7.74
N SER A 107 6.88 18.32 -8.05
CA SER A 107 7.82 18.78 -7.02
C SER A 107 7.14 19.78 -6.08
N GLY A 108 6.97 19.41 -4.81
CA GLY A 108 6.23 20.21 -3.82
C GLY A 108 4.70 20.24 -3.99
N PHE A 109 4.14 19.59 -5.00
CA PHE A 109 2.70 19.49 -5.21
C PHE A 109 2.09 18.41 -4.31
N VAL A 110 1.09 18.78 -3.52
CA VAL A 110 0.33 17.85 -2.67
C VAL A 110 -1.12 17.88 -3.10
N PRO A 111 -1.66 16.78 -3.67
CA PRO A 111 -3.06 16.75 -4.06
C PRO A 111 -3.96 16.86 -2.83
N THR A 112 -4.95 17.73 -2.90
CA THR A 112 -5.93 18.00 -1.84
C THR A 112 -7.27 17.30 -2.07
N ALA A 113 -7.47 16.77 -3.28
CA ALA A 113 -8.68 16.07 -3.69
C ALA A 113 -8.36 14.95 -4.69
N PRO A 114 -9.26 13.97 -4.86
CA PRO A 114 -9.13 12.98 -5.93
C PRO A 114 -9.05 13.60 -7.31
N GLU A 115 -8.36 12.92 -8.21
CA GLU A 115 -8.23 13.25 -9.63
C GLU A 115 -7.56 14.62 -9.92
N GLN A 116 -6.73 15.11 -9.00
CA GLN A 116 -5.82 16.23 -9.26
C GLN A 116 -4.45 15.74 -9.76
N LEU A 117 -4.04 14.54 -9.37
CA LEU A 117 -2.77 13.96 -9.78
C LEU A 117 -2.92 12.46 -9.94
N TRP A 118 -2.65 11.97 -11.13
CA TRP A 118 -2.45 10.56 -11.40
C TRP A 118 -0.97 10.26 -11.59
N VAL A 119 -0.52 9.16 -10.98
CA VAL A 119 0.84 8.64 -11.14
C VAL A 119 0.78 7.30 -11.87
N THR A 120 1.69 7.10 -12.81
CA THR A 120 1.74 5.89 -13.62
C THR A 120 3.09 5.22 -13.55
N ASP A 121 3.09 3.91 -13.65
CA ASP A 121 4.31 3.10 -13.69
C ASP A 121 4.03 1.75 -14.34
N ILE A 122 5.08 1.13 -14.91
CA ILE A 122 5.04 -0.21 -15.48
C ILE A 122 5.86 -1.15 -14.62
N THR A 123 5.32 -2.33 -14.36
CA THR A 123 6.03 -3.36 -13.60
C THR A 123 5.98 -4.72 -14.30
N TYR A 124 6.96 -5.58 -14.01
CA TYR A 124 7.06 -6.90 -14.61
C TYR A 124 6.32 -7.95 -13.79
N ILE A 125 5.60 -8.82 -14.48
CA ILE A 125 4.97 -10.02 -13.93
C ILE A 125 5.56 -11.23 -14.66
N LYS A 126 6.16 -12.15 -13.92
CA LYS A 126 6.77 -13.36 -14.49
C LYS A 126 5.71 -14.42 -14.75
N THR A 127 5.67 -14.96 -15.97
CA THR A 127 4.91 -16.14 -16.33
C THR A 127 5.83 -17.26 -16.83
N GLU A 128 5.33 -18.46 -16.94
CA GLU A 128 6.09 -19.60 -17.50
C GLU A 128 6.47 -19.36 -18.96
N SER A 129 5.65 -18.60 -19.70
CA SER A 129 5.89 -18.22 -21.10
C SER A 129 6.75 -16.96 -21.25
N GLY A 130 7.30 -16.37 -20.18
CA GLY A 130 8.14 -15.17 -20.21
C GLY A 130 7.64 -14.04 -19.34
N HIS A 131 8.04 -12.83 -19.65
CA HIS A 131 7.65 -11.64 -18.91
C HIS A 131 6.38 -11.00 -19.49
N ASN A 132 5.47 -10.63 -18.61
CA ASN A 132 4.34 -9.75 -18.91
C ASN A 132 4.56 -8.40 -18.22
N TYR A 133 3.90 -7.39 -18.74
CA TYR A 133 4.06 -6.00 -18.32
C TYR A 133 2.72 -5.49 -17.81
N LEU A 134 2.70 -4.98 -16.59
CA LEU A 134 1.53 -4.41 -15.95
C LEU A 134 1.71 -2.89 -15.87
N ALA A 135 0.93 -2.16 -16.67
CA ALA A 135 0.81 -0.70 -16.53
C ALA A 135 -0.31 -0.38 -15.53
N LEU A 136 -0.04 0.55 -14.62
CA LEU A 136 -0.97 1.04 -13.61
C LEU A 136 -1.14 2.55 -13.71
N VAL A 137 -2.35 3.02 -13.53
CA VAL A 137 -2.70 4.43 -13.32
C VAL A 137 -3.32 4.57 -11.96
N THR A 138 -2.72 5.38 -11.09
CA THR A 138 -3.12 5.49 -9.68
C THR A 138 -3.39 6.94 -9.31
N ASP A 139 -4.49 7.18 -8.65
CA ASP A 139 -4.80 8.49 -8.05
C ASP A 139 -3.89 8.74 -6.84
N ALA A 140 -3.12 9.80 -6.89
CA ALA A 140 -2.12 10.09 -5.85
C ALA A 140 -2.75 10.53 -4.53
N TYR A 141 -3.99 11.05 -4.53
CA TYR A 141 -4.70 11.42 -3.33
C TYR A 141 -5.28 10.20 -2.61
N SER A 142 -6.18 9.50 -3.26
CA SER A 142 -6.93 8.37 -2.69
C SER A 142 -6.17 7.06 -2.69
N LYS A 143 -5.04 6.97 -3.41
CA LYS A 143 -4.27 5.75 -3.67
C LYS A 143 -5.06 4.69 -4.44
N LYS A 144 -6.21 5.05 -5.03
CA LYS A 144 -7.04 4.15 -5.84
C LYS A 144 -6.36 3.89 -7.18
N ILE A 145 -6.30 2.64 -7.58
CA ILE A 145 -5.92 2.27 -8.94
C ILE A 145 -7.12 2.57 -9.84
N MET A 146 -6.95 3.56 -10.70
CA MET A 146 -7.98 4.05 -11.61
C MET A 146 -8.06 3.22 -12.88
N GLY A 147 -6.89 2.77 -13.38
CA GLY A 147 -6.81 1.94 -14.56
C GLY A 147 -5.57 1.04 -14.54
N TYR A 148 -5.66 -0.07 -15.26
CA TYR A 148 -4.56 -1.00 -15.41
C TYR A 148 -4.70 -1.80 -16.71
N CYS A 149 -3.55 -2.28 -17.22
CA CYS A 149 -3.52 -3.23 -18.32
C CYS A 149 -2.33 -4.18 -18.14
N LEU A 150 -2.53 -5.46 -18.38
CA LEU A 150 -1.49 -6.49 -18.42
C LEU A 150 -1.41 -7.06 -19.82
N ASP A 151 -0.21 -7.06 -20.41
CA ASP A 151 0.07 -7.63 -21.72
C ASP A 151 1.45 -8.27 -21.78
N ASN A 152 1.75 -9.05 -22.81
CA ASN A 152 3.04 -9.70 -23.04
C ASN A 152 4.07 -8.77 -23.72
N HIS A 153 3.69 -7.55 -24.07
CA HIS A 153 4.60 -6.55 -24.66
C HIS A 153 4.53 -5.22 -23.90
N MET A 154 5.63 -4.45 -23.96
CA MET A 154 5.77 -3.16 -23.29
C MET A 154 5.69 -1.99 -24.31
N LYS A 155 4.69 -2.01 -25.20
CA LYS A 155 4.44 -0.95 -26.15
C LYS A 155 3.58 0.16 -25.55
N ALA A 156 3.50 1.33 -26.20
CA ALA A 156 2.69 2.46 -25.76
C ALA A 156 1.20 2.11 -25.64
N GLU A 157 0.70 1.18 -26.46
CA GLU A 157 -0.69 0.71 -26.43
C GLU A 157 -1.07 0.11 -25.07
N LEU A 158 -0.13 -0.57 -24.38
CA LEU A 158 -0.36 -1.08 -23.04
C LEU A 158 -0.72 0.06 -22.07
N CYS A 159 0.05 1.13 -22.09
CA CYS A 159 -0.16 2.30 -21.24
C CYS A 159 -1.43 3.07 -21.63
N ILE A 160 -1.71 3.19 -22.95
CA ILE A 160 -2.94 3.81 -23.45
C ILE A 160 -4.17 3.03 -22.97
N LYS A 161 -4.17 1.70 -23.04
CA LYS A 161 -5.28 0.88 -22.52
C LYS A 161 -5.51 1.10 -21.03
N ALA A 162 -4.43 1.16 -20.24
CA ALA A 162 -4.52 1.45 -18.80
C ALA A 162 -5.07 2.86 -18.54
N LEU A 163 -4.59 3.86 -19.29
CA LEU A 163 -5.04 5.24 -19.17
C LEU A 163 -6.50 5.41 -19.62
N ASN A 164 -6.91 4.74 -20.70
CA ASN A 164 -8.29 4.75 -21.16
C ASN A 164 -9.25 4.16 -20.11
N MET A 165 -8.87 3.05 -19.45
CA MET A 165 -9.64 2.52 -18.33
C MET A 165 -9.74 3.54 -17.19
N ALA A 166 -8.67 4.26 -16.88
CA ALA A 166 -8.66 5.28 -15.84
C ALA A 166 -9.59 6.44 -16.18
N VAL A 167 -9.58 6.91 -17.44
CA VAL A 167 -10.47 7.96 -17.95
C VAL A 167 -11.94 7.55 -17.82
N ASN A 168 -12.28 6.32 -18.22
CA ASN A 168 -13.64 5.80 -18.11
C ASN A 168 -14.11 5.64 -16.66
N ASN A 169 -13.19 5.47 -15.72
CA ASN A 169 -13.47 5.38 -14.28
C ASN A 169 -13.44 6.74 -13.57
N ARG A 170 -13.24 7.83 -14.29
CA ARG A 170 -13.14 9.17 -13.75
C ARG A 170 -14.50 9.66 -13.26
N ILE A 171 -14.55 10.23 -12.05
CA ILE A 171 -15.78 10.73 -11.41
C ILE A 171 -15.79 12.26 -11.44
N TYR A 172 -14.63 12.89 -11.31
CA TYR A 172 -14.47 14.35 -11.19
C TYR A 172 -13.91 14.95 -12.50
N GLY A 173 -14.51 14.58 -13.64
CA GLY A 173 -14.01 14.88 -14.99
C GLY A 173 -13.80 16.35 -15.35
N ASN A 174 -14.39 17.30 -14.59
CA ASN A 174 -14.27 18.74 -14.81
C ASN A 174 -13.08 19.39 -14.10
N LYS A 175 -12.27 18.61 -13.36
CA LYS A 175 -11.09 19.13 -12.65
C LYS A 175 -9.84 18.99 -13.49
N ASP A 176 -8.90 19.94 -13.31
CA ASP A 176 -7.57 19.85 -13.88
C ASP A 176 -6.86 18.61 -13.32
N LEU A 177 -6.25 17.85 -14.21
CA LEU A 177 -5.59 16.60 -13.87
C LEU A 177 -4.14 16.63 -14.34
N ILE A 178 -3.21 16.51 -13.44
CA ILE A 178 -1.79 16.28 -13.74
C ILE A 178 -1.59 14.76 -13.88
N HIS A 179 -1.01 14.38 -15.03
CA HIS A 179 -0.57 13.01 -15.28
C HIS A 179 0.94 12.93 -15.15
N HIS A 180 1.43 12.20 -14.15
CA HIS A 180 2.84 12.08 -13.84
C HIS A 180 3.36 10.65 -14.07
N SER A 181 4.48 10.54 -14.79
CA SER A 181 5.15 9.26 -15.09
C SER A 181 6.66 9.37 -14.94
N ASP A 182 7.34 8.25 -14.99
CA ASP A 182 8.78 8.24 -15.28
C ASP A 182 9.02 8.66 -16.75
N ARG A 183 10.32 8.75 -17.14
CA ARG A 183 10.72 9.08 -18.52
C ARG A 183 10.79 7.83 -19.42
N GLY A 184 9.97 6.82 -19.18
CA GLY A 184 9.88 5.66 -20.05
C GLY A 184 9.42 6.05 -21.47
N PHE A 185 10.00 5.43 -22.52
CA PHE A 185 9.69 5.74 -23.91
C PHE A 185 8.19 5.60 -24.25
N GLN A 186 7.48 4.73 -23.53
CA GLN A 186 6.05 4.50 -23.69
C GLN A 186 5.24 5.77 -23.37
N TYR A 187 5.63 6.47 -22.32
CA TYR A 187 4.97 7.70 -21.86
C TYR A 187 5.36 8.93 -22.67
N CYS A 188 6.51 8.86 -23.34
CA CYS A 188 7.00 9.92 -24.23
C CYS A 188 6.53 9.74 -25.68
N SER A 189 5.85 8.64 -26.03
CA SER A 189 5.33 8.41 -27.38
C SER A 189 4.24 9.41 -27.75
N ALA A 190 4.25 9.86 -29.02
CA ALA A 190 3.26 10.82 -29.51
C ALA A 190 1.82 10.31 -29.33
N SER A 191 1.57 9.02 -29.55
CA SER A 191 0.24 8.40 -29.36
C SER A 191 -0.25 8.49 -27.93
N TYR A 192 0.65 8.26 -26.94
CA TYR A 192 0.29 8.36 -25.54
C TYR A 192 0.04 9.81 -25.10
N VAL A 193 0.94 10.70 -25.48
CA VAL A 193 0.84 12.13 -25.17
C VAL A 193 -0.44 12.74 -25.76
N ASN A 194 -0.71 12.47 -27.04
CA ASN A 194 -1.94 12.96 -27.71
C ASN A 194 -3.19 12.41 -27.01
N PHE A 195 -3.20 11.13 -26.60
CA PHE A 195 -4.32 10.56 -25.86
C PHE A 195 -4.54 11.28 -24.52
N ALA A 196 -3.48 11.53 -23.76
CA ALA A 196 -3.56 12.22 -22.47
C ALA A 196 -4.04 13.68 -22.65
N GLN A 197 -3.49 14.43 -23.62
CA GLN A 197 -3.87 15.82 -23.90
C GLN A 197 -5.30 15.95 -24.39
N ASN A 198 -5.75 15.05 -25.25
CA ASN A 198 -7.15 14.99 -25.72
C ASN A 198 -8.14 14.77 -24.57
N ASN A 199 -7.68 14.14 -23.49
CA ASN A 199 -8.46 13.95 -22.26
C ASN A 199 -8.19 15.05 -21.21
N LYS A 200 -7.67 16.22 -21.62
CA LYS A 200 -7.42 17.40 -20.79
C LYS A 200 -6.49 17.13 -19.60
N MET A 201 -5.44 16.32 -19.83
CA MET A 201 -4.42 16.05 -18.83
C MET A 201 -3.17 16.87 -19.08
N THR A 202 -2.60 17.44 -18.03
CA THR A 202 -1.31 18.11 -18.08
C THR A 202 -0.19 17.10 -17.82
N MET A 203 0.72 16.96 -18.79
CA MET A 203 1.81 15.99 -18.69
C MET A 203 2.91 16.46 -17.74
N SER A 204 3.39 15.55 -16.91
CA SER A 204 4.50 15.76 -15.98
C SER A 204 5.38 14.51 -15.94
N MET A 205 6.70 14.68 -15.83
CA MET A 205 7.65 13.56 -15.79
C MET A 205 8.69 13.79 -14.72
N THR A 206 9.24 12.71 -14.19
CA THR A 206 10.39 12.76 -13.27
C THR A 206 11.56 13.49 -13.92
N GLU A 207 12.28 14.34 -13.19
CA GLU A 207 13.44 15.07 -13.73
C GLU A 207 14.77 14.39 -13.41
N GLN A 208 14.87 13.79 -12.23
CA GLN A 208 16.05 13.08 -11.76
C GLN A 208 15.70 11.60 -11.52
N TYR A 209 16.74 10.78 -11.35
CA TYR A 209 16.59 9.41 -10.88
C TYR A 209 16.23 9.35 -9.37
N ASP A 210 15.40 10.27 -8.91
CA ASP A 210 14.95 10.26 -7.53
C ASP A 210 13.76 9.32 -7.36
N PRO A 211 13.91 8.21 -6.63
CA PRO A 211 12.82 7.28 -6.32
C PRO A 211 11.62 7.95 -5.65
N TYR A 212 11.82 9.11 -5.04
CA TYR A 212 10.74 9.83 -4.36
C TYR A 212 9.77 10.52 -5.33
N GLU A 213 10.21 10.83 -6.56
CA GLU A 213 9.36 11.50 -7.55
C GLU A 213 8.19 10.64 -8.01
N ASN A 214 8.30 9.29 -7.99
CA ASN A 214 7.22 8.36 -8.31
C ASN A 214 6.90 7.34 -7.19
N ALA A 215 7.23 7.68 -5.95
CA ALA A 215 7.13 6.78 -4.80
C ALA A 215 5.73 6.19 -4.55
N VAL A 216 4.66 6.87 -4.98
CA VAL A 216 3.29 6.37 -4.84
C VAL A 216 3.06 5.19 -5.78
N ALA A 217 3.43 5.31 -7.05
CA ALA A 217 3.28 4.25 -8.04
C ALA A 217 4.14 3.04 -7.70
N GLU A 218 5.42 3.24 -7.35
CA GLU A 218 6.32 2.18 -6.90
C GLU A 218 5.79 1.43 -5.68
N ARG A 219 5.25 2.17 -4.71
CA ARG A 219 4.66 1.58 -3.51
C ARG A 219 3.48 0.67 -3.84
N ILE A 220 2.63 1.06 -4.76
CA ILE A 220 1.45 0.29 -5.16
C ILE A 220 1.85 -0.94 -5.95
N ASN A 221 2.81 -0.81 -6.88
CA ASN A 221 3.42 -1.94 -7.57
C ASN A 221 4.00 -2.97 -6.58
N GLY A 222 4.73 -2.49 -5.57
CA GLY A 222 5.25 -3.32 -4.50
C GLY A 222 4.14 -4.05 -3.73
N ILE A 223 3.04 -3.38 -3.40
CA ILE A 223 1.91 -3.99 -2.72
C ILE A 223 1.29 -5.11 -3.57
N LEU A 224 1.02 -4.84 -4.85
CA LEU A 224 0.43 -5.83 -5.76
C LEU A 224 1.34 -7.05 -5.90
N LYS A 225 2.63 -6.84 -6.10
CA LYS A 225 3.60 -7.94 -6.23
C LYS A 225 3.69 -8.81 -4.98
N TYR A 226 3.80 -8.18 -3.81
CA TYR A 226 4.15 -8.91 -2.60
C TYR A 226 2.95 -9.36 -1.78
N GLU A 227 1.86 -8.61 -1.76
CA GLU A 227 0.69 -8.98 -0.97
C GLU A 227 -0.27 -9.91 -1.74
N TYR A 228 -0.32 -9.80 -3.09
CA TYR A 228 -1.27 -10.52 -3.94
C TYR A 228 -0.62 -11.60 -4.84
N GLY A 229 0.62 -11.95 -4.56
CA GLY A 229 1.28 -13.10 -5.21
C GLY A 229 1.80 -12.85 -6.63
N LEU A 230 1.71 -11.62 -7.16
CA LEU A 230 2.18 -11.28 -8.51
C LEU A 230 3.71 -11.32 -8.67
N LYS A 231 4.47 -11.54 -7.58
CA LYS A 231 5.91 -11.81 -7.64
C LYS A 231 6.25 -13.25 -8.02
N LYS A 232 5.33 -14.18 -7.77
CA LYS A 232 5.55 -15.59 -8.13
C LYS A 232 5.43 -15.78 -9.64
N THR A 233 6.08 -16.80 -10.18
CA THR A 233 5.86 -17.22 -11.58
C THR A 233 4.42 -17.73 -11.71
N ILE A 234 3.69 -17.16 -12.67
CA ILE A 234 2.29 -17.48 -12.94
C ILE A 234 2.24 -18.32 -14.22
N LYS A 235 1.28 -19.24 -14.33
CA LYS A 235 1.19 -20.19 -15.43
C LYS A 235 1.19 -19.51 -16.80
N ASP A 236 0.29 -18.57 -17.02
CA ASP A 236 0.09 -17.90 -18.32
C ASP A 236 -0.45 -16.47 -18.16
N THR A 237 -0.46 -15.72 -19.26
CA THR A 237 -0.94 -14.33 -19.31
C THR A 237 -2.42 -14.21 -18.92
N LYS A 238 -3.29 -15.14 -19.34
CA LYS A 238 -4.73 -15.09 -19.01
C LYS A 238 -4.96 -15.26 -17.53
N THR A 239 -4.23 -16.18 -16.90
CA THR A 239 -4.25 -16.38 -15.44
C THR A 239 -3.72 -15.15 -14.72
N ALA A 240 -2.63 -14.55 -15.20
CA ALA A 240 -2.08 -13.31 -14.64
C ALA A 240 -3.08 -12.13 -14.73
N GLN A 241 -3.79 -11.99 -15.85
CA GLN A 241 -4.84 -10.98 -16.00
C GLN A 241 -5.98 -11.16 -14.98
N LYS A 242 -6.42 -12.40 -14.75
CA LYS A 242 -7.45 -12.71 -13.72
C LYS A 242 -6.96 -12.35 -12.32
N ILE A 243 -5.72 -12.72 -11.98
CA ILE A 243 -5.13 -12.39 -10.67
C ILE A 243 -4.99 -10.88 -10.49
N VAL A 244 -4.53 -10.14 -11.51
CA VAL A 244 -4.42 -8.68 -11.48
C VAL A 244 -5.79 -8.04 -11.24
N LYS A 245 -6.83 -8.47 -11.99
CA LYS A 245 -8.20 -7.97 -11.82
C LYS A 245 -8.69 -8.15 -10.38
N GLN A 246 -8.49 -9.32 -9.79
CA GLN A 246 -8.86 -9.62 -8.40
C GLN A 246 -8.02 -8.79 -7.42
N ALA A 247 -6.70 -8.72 -7.63
CA ALA A 247 -5.79 -7.97 -6.77
C ALA A 247 -6.14 -6.47 -6.73
N VAL A 248 -6.43 -5.86 -7.89
CA VAL A 248 -6.86 -4.45 -7.96
C VAL A 248 -8.20 -4.24 -7.26
N SER A 249 -9.16 -5.14 -7.47
CA SER A 249 -10.46 -5.06 -6.78
C SER A 249 -10.31 -5.14 -5.26
N ILE A 250 -9.53 -6.10 -4.76
CA ILE A 250 -9.26 -6.25 -3.31
C ILE A 250 -8.50 -5.05 -2.78
N TYR A 251 -7.48 -4.57 -3.51
CA TYR A 251 -6.68 -3.42 -3.14
C TYR A 251 -7.54 -2.16 -2.98
N ASN A 252 -8.38 -1.89 -3.96
CA ASN A 252 -9.23 -0.69 -3.98
C ASN A 252 -10.34 -0.73 -2.91
N ASN A 253 -10.98 -1.89 -2.70
CA ASN A 253 -12.24 -1.96 -1.97
C ASN A 253 -12.13 -2.61 -0.58
N LEU A 254 -11.10 -3.43 -0.32
CA LEU A 254 -11.04 -4.20 0.93
C LEU A 254 -9.77 -3.95 1.74
N ARG A 255 -8.70 -3.47 1.08
CA ARG A 255 -7.41 -3.32 1.75
C ARG A 255 -7.31 -1.96 2.46
N PRO A 256 -7.13 -1.94 3.81
CA PRO A 256 -6.91 -0.71 4.54
C PRO A 256 -5.53 -0.11 4.19
N HIS A 257 -5.45 1.20 4.08
CA HIS A 257 -4.24 1.91 3.74
C HIS A 257 -3.75 2.78 4.91
N LEU A 258 -2.50 2.59 5.33
CA LEU A 258 -1.96 3.32 6.49
C LEU A 258 -1.94 4.84 6.25
N SER A 259 -1.51 5.28 5.05
CA SER A 259 -1.49 6.71 4.70
C SER A 259 -2.89 7.32 4.50
N LEU A 260 -3.92 6.50 4.48
CA LEU A 260 -5.33 6.91 4.43
C LEU A 260 -6.03 6.69 5.78
N ASN A 261 -5.26 6.63 6.86
CA ASN A 261 -5.78 6.37 8.20
C ASN A 261 -6.63 5.09 8.30
N MET A 262 -6.13 4.00 7.72
CA MET A 262 -6.80 2.70 7.63
C MET A 262 -8.07 2.67 6.77
N GLN A 263 -8.38 3.75 6.05
CA GLN A 263 -9.47 3.78 5.07
C GLN A 263 -9.07 3.02 3.79
N LYS A 264 -10.04 2.61 3.02
CA LYS A 264 -9.82 1.94 1.73
C LYS A 264 -9.75 2.96 0.60
N PRO A 265 -8.93 2.72 -0.45
CA PRO A 265 -8.77 3.65 -1.56
C PRO A 265 -10.09 4.10 -2.20
N SER A 266 -11.02 3.18 -2.44
CA SER A 266 -12.34 3.53 -3.04
C SER A 266 -13.19 4.40 -2.12
N GLU A 267 -13.19 4.15 -0.81
CA GLU A 267 -13.95 4.95 0.16
C GLU A 267 -13.45 6.41 0.16
N VAL A 268 -12.13 6.58 0.17
CA VAL A 268 -11.50 7.92 0.15
C VAL A 268 -11.71 8.62 -1.18
N HIS A 269 -11.72 7.87 -2.29
CA HIS A 269 -11.93 8.44 -3.61
C HIS A 269 -13.35 8.98 -3.77
N LEU A 270 -14.34 8.26 -3.24
CA LEU A 270 -15.76 8.67 -3.30
C LEU A 270 -16.11 9.77 -2.29
N ASN A 271 -15.42 9.82 -1.16
CA ASN A 271 -15.71 10.76 -0.07
C ASN A 271 -14.46 11.58 0.28
N PRO A 272 -14.10 12.59 -0.53
CA PRO A 272 -12.87 13.36 -0.33
C PRO A 272 -12.85 14.20 0.97
N ASN A 273 -14.01 14.42 1.59
CA ASN A 273 -14.15 15.18 2.83
C ASN A 273 -14.03 14.34 4.11
N ILE A 274 -13.63 13.08 4.01
CA ILE A 274 -13.40 12.25 5.20
C ILE A 274 -12.27 12.85 6.02
N GLU A 275 -12.57 13.26 7.26
CA GLU A 275 -11.56 13.69 8.22
C GLU A 275 -10.59 12.55 8.52
N TYR A 276 -9.33 12.75 8.22
CA TYR A 276 -8.27 11.84 8.60
C TYR A 276 -7.82 12.17 10.03
N LYS A 277 -8.17 11.34 10.98
CA LYS A 277 -7.55 11.40 12.32
C LYS A 277 -6.07 11.10 12.17
N SER A 278 -5.23 12.13 12.30
CA SER A 278 -3.79 11.91 12.34
C SER A 278 -3.43 11.07 13.57
N TYR A 279 -2.79 9.93 13.38
CA TYR A 279 -2.11 9.26 14.48
C TYR A 279 -0.96 10.16 14.92
N LYS A 280 -1.10 10.85 16.06
CA LYS A 280 0.06 11.43 16.75
C LYS A 280 0.89 10.26 17.25
N ILE A 281 1.91 9.88 16.51
CA ILE A 281 2.98 9.05 17.05
C ILE A 281 3.72 9.96 18.03
N ASN A 282 3.72 9.59 19.31
CA ASN A 282 4.41 10.34 20.35
C ASN A 282 5.85 10.61 19.92
N LYS A 283 6.24 11.89 19.96
CA LYS A 283 7.52 12.43 19.48
C LYS A 283 8.77 11.98 20.26
N LYS A 284 8.68 10.99 21.13
CA LYS A 284 9.87 10.43 21.78
C LYS A 284 10.39 9.29 20.90
N GLU A 285 11.48 9.56 20.18
CA GLU A 285 12.48 8.60 19.70
C GLU A 285 12.40 7.97 18.30
N ASN A 286 11.54 8.38 17.36
CA ASN A 286 11.77 7.94 15.98
C ASN A 286 11.51 9.05 14.97
N LYS A 287 12.58 9.45 14.35
CA LYS A 287 12.69 10.58 13.40
C LYS A 287 12.07 10.34 12.01
N ASN A 288 11.06 9.51 11.84
CA ASN A 288 10.34 9.29 10.58
C ASN A 288 8.84 9.39 10.83
N VAL A 289 8.32 10.62 10.88
CA VAL A 289 6.90 10.85 11.14
C VAL A 289 6.26 11.53 9.94
N TYR A 290 5.27 10.88 9.35
CA TYR A 290 4.32 11.52 8.45
C TYR A 290 3.24 12.19 9.31
N ILE A 291 3.20 13.51 9.33
CA ILE A 291 2.13 14.26 9.97
C ILE A 291 1.24 14.81 8.85
N ALA A 292 0.05 14.23 8.70
CA ALA A 292 -1.02 14.89 7.98
C ALA A 292 -1.86 15.65 9.03
N SER A 293 -1.77 16.96 9.08
CA SER A 293 -2.68 17.79 9.87
C SER A 293 -3.64 18.50 8.94
N MET A 294 -4.91 18.53 9.30
CA MET A 294 -5.88 19.43 8.70
C MET A 294 -5.98 20.67 9.58
N LYS A 295 -5.63 21.84 9.06
CA LYS A 295 -6.11 23.15 9.52
C LYS A 295 -6.62 23.87 8.27
N ASP A 296 -7.80 24.43 8.39
CA ASP A 296 -8.40 25.34 7.40
C ASP A 296 -8.64 24.72 6.01
N GLY A 297 -9.13 23.47 5.95
CA GLY A 297 -9.48 22.83 4.67
C GLY A 297 -8.30 22.49 3.76
N LYS A 298 -7.05 22.73 4.18
CA LYS A 298 -5.85 22.39 3.41
C LYS A 298 -5.07 21.27 4.09
N ARG A 299 -4.81 20.18 3.37
CA ARG A 299 -3.88 19.14 3.81
C ARG A 299 -2.45 19.66 3.72
N LYS A 300 -1.73 19.70 4.81
CA LYS A 300 -0.29 19.88 4.83
C LYS A 300 0.36 18.52 5.11
N VAL A 301 0.88 17.87 4.09
CA VAL A 301 1.74 16.69 4.26
C VAL A 301 3.15 17.21 4.49
N ILE A 302 3.61 17.17 5.73
CA ILE A 302 5.01 17.48 6.02
C ILE A 302 5.78 16.17 5.92
N LEU A 303 6.46 15.98 4.80
CA LEU A 303 7.50 14.98 4.65
C LEU A 303 8.73 15.52 5.41
N ASN A 304 8.93 15.12 6.65
CA ASN A 304 10.22 15.35 7.29
C ASN A 304 11.25 14.42 6.65
N HIS A 305 11.92 14.95 5.64
CA HIS A 305 13.10 14.33 5.06
C HIS A 305 14.21 14.29 6.12
N PHE A 306 14.60 13.11 6.51
CA PHE A 306 15.81 12.91 7.26
C PHE A 306 17.02 13.10 6.38
N SER A 307 17.74 14.10 6.70
CA SER A 307 19.12 14.34 6.33
C SER A 307 20.07 13.20 6.77
N ASN A 308 20.02 12.06 6.08
CA ASN A 308 21.20 11.21 6.00
C ASN A 308 22.30 11.83 5.13
N HIS A 309 22.03 12.92 4.42
CA HIS A 309 23.03 13.66 3.65
C HIS A 309 24.09 14.36 4.52
N GLN A 310 23.75 14.82 5.71
CA GLN A 310 24.75 15.50 6.57
C GLN A 310 25.75 14.56 7.25
N LYS A 311 25.48 13.26 7.31
CA LYS A 311 26.47 12.28 7.79
C LYS A 311 27.42 11.81 6.69
N PHE A 312 27.01 11.88 5.43
CA PHE A 312 27.86 11.49 4.31
C PHE A 312 28.90 12.56 3.95
N GLU A 313 28.53 13.85 4.06
CA GLU A 313 29.48 14.94 3.81
C GLU A 313 30.56 15.09 4.89
N LYS A 314 30.32 14.63 6.13
CA LYS A 314 31.35 14.61 7.19
C LYS A 314 32.31 13.44 7.11
N SER A 315 32.05 12.42 6.31
CA SER A 315 32.95 11.27 6.12
C SER A 315 33.90 11.44 4.92
N ILE A 316 33.67 12.46 4.07
CA ILE A 316 34.52 12.76 2.90
C ILE A 316 35.52 13.88 3.21
N ARG A 317 35.43 14.50 4.39
CA ARG A 317 36.39 15.55 4.84
C ARG A 317 37.20 15.10 6.08
N LYS A 318 37.59 13.84 6.13
CA LYS A 318 38.68 13.37 7.00
C LYS A 318 39.59 12.45 6.22
#